data_569239d301962f1cf94be4da8d5e132a
#
_entry.id   569239d301962f1cf94be4da8d5e132a
#
_cell.length_a   1.000
_cell.length_b   1.000
_cell.length_c   1.000
_cell.angle_alpha   90.00
_cell.angle_beta   90.00
_cell.angle_gamma   90.00
#
_symmetry.space_group_name_H-M   'P 1'
#
loop_
_entity.id
_entity.type
_entity.pdbx_description
1 polymer ?
#
loop_
_entity_poly.entity_id
_entity_poly.type
_entity_poly.pdbx_seq_one_letter_code
_entity_poly.pdbx_strand_id
1 'polypeptide(L)'
;MPLESFATGRDEGIDLRYATPAKDAAIVIQCKHFADSTFSSLKSHLRKEVPKVHTIDPKAYRLATSRRLTPANKVTIKGLFAPYIKRPSWIYGADDLNRLLRKYPEVEKRHFKLWLTSEPILQLVLNNDIFVRTKGFEERTERKLRLYVPNQSFPDALKLLDEQHVCIVAGVPGIGKTMLAEMLTVRHLDDGYEAVVVSDDINEALEVYGADRKQFFYYDDFLGQTSSLEKMAKNEDARLLDFIEQIRTARDKRLVLTTREYVLAQAKLRYERLDRANLDVAKCVIDLADYTRLQRGHILYNHLFFSGLSQEHKLAFLKDDQYLLVVDHDNYSPRIIETVTNMATHRDVPPEKFPVFMLQSLDDPREIWRHAFENQLAPEDQLVLLLLASMPPFVRLDLLASSFREVCFGRLGIKVNPVTLKNCLRTLEGTFITIDAYRTERIVSFHNPSVRDFLLGYIDADAQEYFGLLDHAQFFDKPSCLGATPARSASRARLAPAKPMPEWSLP
;
A
#
# COMPACT_ATOMS: atom_id res chain seq x y z
N MET A 1 10.75 -32.97 14.54
CA MET A 1 11.45 -33.56 13.38
C MET A 1 11.78 -32.42 12.45
N PRO A 2 13.03 -31.95 12.39
CA PRO A 2 13.39 -30.83 11.53
C PRO A 2 13.28 -31.26 10.05
N LEU A 3 12.53 -30.47 9.27
CA LEU A 3 12.43 -30.61 7.83
C LEU A 3 13.24 -29.49 7.20
N GLU A 4 14.10 -29.79 6.25
CA GLU A 4 14.79 -28.80 5.43
C GLU A 4 13.86 -28.36 4.29
N SER A 5 13.78 -27.06 4.04
CA SER A 5 13.08 -26.46 2.91
C SER A 5 14.09 -25.85 1.93
N PHE A 6 13.74 -25.81 0.64
CA PHE A 6 14.62 -25.33 -0.42
C PHE A 6 14.02 -24.07 -1.05
N ALA A 7 14.92 -23.18 -1.52
CA ALA A 7 14.52 -22.00 -2.28
C ALA A 7 13.92 -22.39 -3.64
N THR A 8 13.13 -21.48 -4.22
CA THR A 8 12.59 -21.66 -5.59
C THR A 8 13.71 -21.77 -6.62
N GLY A 9 13.79 -22.90 -7.34
CA GLY A 9 14.81 -23.19 -8.33
C GLY A 9 14.64 -24.57 -8.96
N ARG A 10 15.70 -25.15 -9.53
CA ARG A 10 15.73 -26.56 -9.95
C ARG A 10 15.87 -27.42 -8.70
N ASP A 11 14.75 -27.84 -8.14
CA ASP A 11 14.61 -28.56 -6.88
C ASP A 11 14.72 -30.09 -7.01
N GLU A 12 15.01 -30.60 -8.20
CA GLU A 12 15.07 -32.03 -8.53
C GLU A 12 13.84 -32.84 -8.04
N GLY A 13 12.72 -32.15 -7.74
CA GLY A 13 11.49 -32.75 -7.22
C GLY A 13 11.41 -32.87 -5.69
N ILE A 14 12.21 -32.08 -4.97
CA ILE A 14 12.21 -32.04 -3.50
C ILE A 14 11.83 -30.63 -3.02
N ASP A 15 10.64 -30.45 -2.46
CA ASP A 15 10.26 -29.20 -1.79
C ASP A 15 10.67 -29.20 -0.31
N LEU A 16 10.51 -30.35 0.35
CA LEU A 16 10.91 -30.55 1.75
C LEU A 16 11.56 -31.91 1.91
N ARG A 17 12.66 -31.98 2.65
CA ARG A 17 13.30 -33.27 3.01
C ARG A 17 13.61 -33.40 4.48
N TYR A 18 13.63 -34.63 4.93
CA TYR A 18 14.18 -35.01 6.23
C TYR A 18 15.35 -35.97 6.00
N ALA A 19 16.53 -35.53 6.41
CA ALA A 19 17.74 -36.32 6.39
C ALA A 19 17.94 -37.12 7.70
N THR A 20 18.57 -38.25 7.63
CA THR A 20 19.06 -39.05 8.76
C THR A 20 20.55 -39.29 8.58
N PRO A 21 21.30 -39.61 9.66
CA PRO A 21 22.75 -39.94 9.51
C PRO A 21 23.05 -41.07 8.52
N ALA A 22 22.06 -41.93 8.25
CA ALA A 22 22.19 -43.04 7.33
C ALA A 22 21.71 -42.73 5.89
N LYS A 23 20.96 -41.64 5.68
CA LYS A 23 20.39 -41.31 4.36
C LYS A 23 19.97 -39.83 4.30
N ASP A 24 20.52 -39.08 3.34
CA ASP A 24 20.26 -37.64 3.16
C ASP A 24 18.79 -37.30 2.80
N ALA A 25 18.10 -38.21 2.15
CA ALA A 25 16.70 -38.03 1.77
C ALA A 25 15.82 -39.18 2.28
N ALA A 26 15.76 -39.37 3.62
CA ALA A 26 14.98 -40.44 4.22
C ALA A 26 13.46 -40.24 3.99
N ILE A 27 12.96 -39.01 4.12
CA ILE A 27 11.56 -38.67 3.80
C ILE A 27 11.60 -37.46 2.86
N VAL A 28 10.93 -37.55 1.72
CA VAL A 28 10.74 -36.49 0.77
C VAL A 28 9.27 -36.09 0.74
N ILE A 29 8.98 -34.81 0.79
CA ILE A 29 7.65 -34.24 0.62
C ILE A 29 7.71 -33.33 -0.60
N GLN A 30 6.82 -33.56 -1.55
CA GLN A 30 6.66 -32.72 -2.73
C GLN A 30 5.29 -32.04 -2.71
N CYS A 31 5.29 -30.74 -3.01
CA CYS A 31 4.09 -29.91 -3.09
C CYS A 31 3.80 -29.57 -4.55
N LYS A 32 2.54 -29.71 -4.98
CA LYS A 32 2.14 -29.36 -6.35
C LYS A 32 0.88 -28.51 -6.33
N HIS A 33 0.98 -27.31 -6.89
CA HIS A 33 -0.15 -26.41 -7.02
C HIS A 33 -0.94 -26.73 -8.30
N PHE A 34 -2.16 -27.26 -8.15
CA PHE A 34 -3.06 -27.68 -9.24
C PHE A 34 -4.54 -27.42 -8.88
N ALA A 35 -4.86 -26.26 -8.26
CA ALA A 35 -6.18 -25.96 -7.75
C ALA A 35 -7.27 -26.12 -8.84
N ASP A 36 -7.09 -25.44 -9.97
CA ASP A 36 -8.10 -25.34 -11.05
C ASP A 36 -7.84 -26.30 -12.22
N SER A 37 -6.86 -27.19 -12.10
CA SER A 37 -6.46 -28.11 -13.16
C SER A 37 -7.26 -29.41 -13.11
N THR A 38 -7.31 -30.17 -14.21
CA THR A 38 -7.92 -31.52 -14.22
C THR A 38 -7.03 -32.54 -13.51
N PHE A 39 -7.60 -33.65 -13.01
CA PHE A 39 -6.80 -34.74 -12.46
C PHE A 39 -5.86 -35.35 -13.49
N SER A 40 -6.27 -35.38 -14.76
CA SER A 40 -5.44 -35.85 -15.88
C SER A 40 -4.18 -35.00 -16.04
N SER A 41 -4.29 -33.67 -15.90
CA SER A 41 -3.15 -32.74 -15.94
C SER A 41 -2.18 -33.01 -14.79
N LEU A 42 -2.69 -33.10 -13.55
CA LEU A 42 -1.86 -33.45 -12.39
C LEU A 42 -1.16 -34.80 -12.60
N LYS A 43 -1.89 -35.84 -13.05
CA LYS A 43 -1.34 -37.17 -13.31
C LYS A 43 -0.22 -37.15 -14.35
N SER A 44 -0.38 -36.39 -15.43
CA SER A 44 0.64 -36.23 -16.46
C SER A 44 1.89 -35.56 -15.91
N HIS A 45 1.73 -34.55 -15.05
CA HIS A 45 2.84 -33.87 -14.40
C HIS A 45 3.56 -34.81 -13.42
N LEU A 46 2.83 -35.54 -12.59
CA LEU A 46 3.38 -36.49 -11.63
C LEU A 46 4.16 -37.60 -12.29
N ARG A 47 3.76 -38.08 -13.48
CA ARG A 47 4.53 -39.06 -14.26
C ARG A 47 5.94 -38.61 -14.59
N LYS A 48 6.14 -37.32 -14.82
CA LYS A 48 7.47 -36.75 -15.09
C LYS A 48 8.34 -36.68 -13.85
N GLU A 49 7.75 -36.68 -12.66
CA GLU A 49 8.47 -36.69 -11.39
C GLU A 49 8.91 -38.10 -10.97
N VAL A 50 8.25 -39.16 -11.41
CA VAL A 50 8.57 -40.55 -11.03
C VAL A 50 10.05 -40.91 -11.22
N PRO A 51 10.70 -40.60 -12.38
CA PRO A 51 12.13 -40.93 -12.57
C PRO A 51 13.02 -40.22 -11.55
N LYS A 52 12.72 -38.96 -11.19
CA LYS A 52 13.46 -38.19 -10.20
C LYS A 52 13.39 -38.85 -8.82
N VAL A 53 12.19 -39.29 -8.43
CA VAL A 53 11.99 -39.96 -7.15
C VAL A 53 12.75 -41.30 -7.09
N HIS A 54 12.83 -42.01 -8.22
CA HIS A 54 13.67 -43.22 -8.32
C HIS A 54 15.15 -42.92 -8.15
N THR A 55 15.63 -41.82 -8.70
CA THR A 55 17.04 -41.39 -8.53
C THR A 55 17.36 -41.03 -7.09
N ILE A 56 16.43 -40.34 -6.40
CA ILE A 56 16.57 -39.95 -4.99
C ILE A 56 16.48 -41.20 -4.08
N ASP A 57 15.69 -42.18 -4.46
CA ASP A 57 15.42 -43.43 -3.72
C ASP A 57 15.04 -43.17 -2.24
N PRO A 58 14.01 -42.35 -1.92
CA PRO A 58 13.65 -42.02 -0.54
C PRO A 58 13.06 -43.24 0.18
N LYS A 59 13.27 -43.32 1.51
CA LYS A 59 12.59 -44.32 2.35
C LYS A 59 11.06 -44.13 2.39
N ALA A 60 10.62 -42.88 2.28
CA ALA A 60 9.21 -42.51 2.20
C ALA A 60 9.04 -41.25 1.34
N TYR A 61 8.05 -41.29 0.45
CA TYR A 61 7.65 -40.16 -0.36
C TYR A 61 6.23 -39.73 -0.01
N ARG A 62 6.01 -38.43 0.17
CA ARG A 62 4.71 -37.84 0.47
C ARG A 62 4.40 -36.76 -0.54
N LEU A 63 3.16 -36.69 -0.96
CA LEU A 63 2.67 -35.71 -1.91
C LEU A 63 1.62 -34.81 -1.29
N ALA A 64 1.75 -33.50 -1.40
CA ALA A 64 0.74 -32.52 -1.09
C ALA A 64 0.31 -31.79 -2.38
N THR A 65 -1.00 -31.55 -2.55
CA THR A 65 -1.50 -30.81 -3.70
C THR A 65 -2.72 -29.96 -3.31
N SER A 66 -2.83 -28.78 -3.92
CA SER A 66 -4.00 -27.90 -3.77
C SER A 66 -5.27 -28.43 -4.44
N ARG A 67 -5.18 -29.55 -5.19
CA ARG A 67 -6.33 -30.16 -5.84
C ARG A 67 -7.12 -31.07 -4.88
N ARG A 68 -8.46 -31.08 -4.97
CA ARG A 68 -9.30 -32.08 -4.32
C ARG A 68 -9.07 -33.45 -4.96
N LEU A 69 -8.88 -34.46 -4.14
CA LEU A 69 -8.59 -35.83 -4.61
C LEU A 69 -9.65 -36.79 -4.10
N THR A 70 -10.19 -37.61 -5.00
CA THR A 70 -11.03 -38.75 -4.65
C THR A 70 -10.19 -39.92 -4.13
N PRO A 71 -10.77 -40.90 -3.40
CA PRO A 71 -10.06 -42.11 -3.01
C PRO A 71 -9.41 -42.84 -4.19
N ALA A 72 -10.09 -42.92 -5.34
CA ALA A 72 -9.57 -43.53 -6.57
C ALA A 72 -8.35 -42.76 -7.11
N ASN A 73 -8.37 -41.44 -7.05
CA ASN A 73 -7.23 -40.60 -7.44
C ASN A 73 -6.00 -40.91 -6.56
N LYS A 74 -6.18 -41.02 -5.25
CA LYS A 74 -5.09 -41.36 -4.30
C LYS A 74 -4.52 -42.75 -4.56
N VAL A 75 -5.35 -43.74 -4.90
CA VAL A 75 -4.91 -45.09 -5.29
C VAL A 75 -4.08 -45.01 -6.59
N THR A 76 -4.52 -44.28 -7.58
CA THR A 76 -3.81 -44.08 -8.84
C THR A 76 -2.43 -43.44 -8.59
N ILE A 77 -2.37 -42.38 -7.80
CA ILE A 77 -1.09 -41.70 -7.46
C ILE A 77 -0.17 -42.64 -6.68
N LYS A 78 -0.69 -43.38 -5.70
CA LYS A 78 0.08 -44.39 -4.98
C LYS A 78 0.72 -45.39 -5.91
N GLY A 79 -0.02 -45.89 -6.92
CA GLY A 79 0.48 -46.81 -7.91
C GLY A 79 1.63 -46.24 -8.77
N LEU A 80 1.56 -44.93 -9.10
CA LEU A 80 2.61 -44.26 -9.88
C LEU A 80 3.95 -44.18 -9.11
N PHE A 81 3.92 -43.99 -7.82
CA PHE A 81 5.09 -43.81 -6.95
C PHE A 81 5.43 -45.04 -6.08
N ALA A 82 4.96 -46.21 -6.47
CA ALA A 82 5.37 -47.44 -5.79
C ALA A 82 6.87 -47.70 -6.03
N PRO A 83 7.66 -48.13 -5.01
CA PRO A 83 7.25 -48.50 -3.65
C PRO A 83 7.31 -47.36 -2.61
N TYR A 84 7.56 -46.13 -3.02
CA TYR A 84 7.88 -44.98 -2.14
C TYR A 84 6.65 -44.44 -1.40
N ILE A 85 5.46 -44.43 -2.01
CA ILE A 85 4.20 -44.12 -1.33
C ILE A 85 3.54 -45.41 -0.87
N LYS A 86 3.67 -45.73 0.43
CA LYS A 86 3.16 -47.00 0.99
C LYS A 86 1.67 -46.95 1.31
N ARG A 87 1.13 -45.75 1.63
CA ARG A 87 -0.29 -45.61 2.07
C ARG A 87 -0.93 -44.43 1.34
N PRO A 88 -2.24 -44.54 0.94
CA PRO A 88 -2.97 -43.41 0.35
C PRO A 88 -3.03 -42.17 1.28
N SER A 89 -2.92 -42.36 2.58
CA SER A 89 -2.89 -41.30 3.59
C SER A 89 -1.60 -40.44 3.53
N TRP A 90 -0.60 -40.81 2.74
CA TRP A 90 0.60 -39.98 2.48
C TRP A 90 0.40 -39.04 1.29
N ILE A 91 -0.78 -39.05 0.71
CA ILE A 91 -1.19 -38.16 -0.38
C ILE A 91 -2.22 -37.20 0.19
N TYR A 92 -1.87 -35.94 0.30
CA TYR A 92 -2.67 -34.87 0.86
C TYR A 92 -3.27 -34.04 -0.28
N GLY A 93 -4.57 -34.16 -0.49
CA GLY A 93 -5.34 -33.25 -1.35
C GLY A 93 -5.81 -32.02 -0.58
N ALA A 94 -6.50 -31.10 -1.26
CA ALA A 94 -7.00 -29.86 -0.65
C ALA A 94 -7.82 -30.10 0.64
N ASP A 95 -8.73 -31.08 0.62
CA ASP A 95 -9.56 -31.38 1.79
C ASP A 95 -8.74 -31.93 2.97
N ASP A 96 -7.67 -32.69 2.70
CA ASP A 96 -6.75 -33.16 3.74
C ASP A 96 -5.94 -32.01 4.35
N LEU A 97 -5.43 -31.09 3.50
CA LEU A 97 -4.69 -29.91 3.93
C LEU A 97 -5.57 -28.99 4.77
N ASN A 98 -6.79 -28.70 4.33
CA ASN A 98 -7.75 -27.90 5.09
C ASN A 98 -8.08 -28.53 6.43
N ARG A 99 -8.25 -29.86 6.49
CA ARG A 99 -8.45 -30.58 7.76
C ARG A 99 -7.24 -30.48 8.68
N LEU A 100 -6.02 -30.49 8.14
CA LEU A 100 -4.81 -30.31 8.94
C LEU A 100 -4.71 -28.87 9.49
N LEU A 101 -5.02 -27.85 8.68
CA LEU A 101 -5.07 -26.45 9.13
C LEU A 101 -6.08 -26.25 10.25
N ARG A 102 -7.31 -26.79 10.12
CA ARG A 102 -8.32 -26.77 11.21
C ARG A 102 -7.82 -27.46 12.49
N LYS A 103 -6.99 -28.50 12.36
CA LYS A 103 -6.42 -29.21 13.52
C LYS A 103 -5.27 -28.43 14.18
N TYR A 104 -4.58 -27.58 13.42
CA TYR A 104 -3.42 -26.83 13.87
C TYR A 104 -3.59 -25.34 13.56
N PRO A 105 -4.55 -24.64 14.22
CA PRO A 105 -4.88 -23.25 13.92
C PRO A 105 -3.69 -22.29 14.10
N GLU A 106 -2.73 -22.64 14.95
CA GLU A 106 -1.51 -21.87 15.14
C GLU A 106 -0.64 -21.77 13.86
N VAL A 107 -0.70 -22.82 13.00
CA VAL A 107 0.00 -22.79 11.71
C VAL A 107 -0.68 -21.81 10.77
N GLU A 108 -2.00 -21.79 10.73
CA GLU A 108 -2.80 -20.87 9.93
C GLU A 108 -2.56 -19.43 10.37
N LYS A 109 -2.63 -19.15 11.68
CA LYS A 109 -2.40 -17.83 12.26
C LYS A 109 -1.00 -17.26 11.99
N ARG A 110 0.03 -18.11 11.99
CA ARG A 110 1.41 -17.70 11.69
C ARG A 110 1.63 -17.37 10.21
N HIS A 111 0.81 -17.91 9.32
CA HIS A 111 0.93 -17.72 7.89
C HIS A 111 -0.22 -16.85 7.37
N PHE A 112 -0.02 -15.55 7.40
CA PHE A 112 -1.01 -14.54 7.07
C PHE A 112 -1.82 -14.82 5.78
N LYS A 113 -1.19 -15.33 4.72
CA LYS A 113 -1.90 -15.70 3.48
C LYS A 113 -2.88 -16.85 3.68
N LEU A 114 -2.54 -17.83 4.51
CA LEU A 114 -3.43 -18.95 4.84
C LEU A 114 -4.59 -18.46 5.71
N TRP A 115 -4.28 -17.61 6.69
CA TRP A 115 -5.27 -17.04 7.59
C TRP A 115 -6.31 -16.20 6.84
N LEU A 116 -5.88 -15.28 5.94
CA LEU A 116 -6.80 -14.45 5.15
C LEU A 116 -7.73 -15.23 4.22
N THR A 117 -7.30 -16.38 3.73
CA THR A 117 -8.09 -17.22 2.81
C THR A 117 -8.85 -18.34 3.52
N SER A 118 -8.81 -18.36 4.85
CA SER A 118 -9.48 -19.41 5.61
C SER A 118 -11.00 -19.21 5.64
N GLU A 119 -11.73 -20.29 5.50
CA GLU A 119 -13.20 -20.28 5.61
C GLU A 119 -13.72 -19.76 6.96
N PRO A 120 -13.07 -20.07 8.13
CA PRO A 120 -13.45 -19.50 9.42
C PRO A 120 -13.36 -17.98 9.47
N ILE A 121 -12.33 -17.37 8.89
CA ILE A 121 -12.19 -15.91 8.85
C ILE A 121 -13.26 -15.28 7.96
N LEU A 122 -13.54 -15.88 6.80
CA LEU A 122 -14.62 -15.41 5.94
C LEU A 122 -15.96 -15.47 6.65
N GLN A 123 -16.26 -16.59 7.34
CA GLN A 123 -17.48 -16.74 8.14
C GLN A 123 -17.53 -15.76 9.33
N LEU A 124 -16.39 -15.46 9.95
CA LEU A 124 -16.31 -14.49 11.03
C LEU A 124 -16.68 -13.08 10.53
N VAL A 125 -16.17 -12.69 9.37
CA VAL A 125 -16.50 -11.40 8.75
C VAL A 125 -17.98 -11.34 8.37
N LEU A 126 -18.53 -12.40 7.76
CA LEU A 126 -19.91 -12.46 7.30
C LEU A 126 -20.96 -12.53 8.43
N ASN A 127 -20.62 -13.09 9.58
CA ASN A 127 -21.58 -13.32 10.69
C ASN A 127 -21.42 -12.33 11.85
N ASN A 128 -20.60 -11.30 11.71
CA ASN A 128 -20.34 -10.36 12.81
C ASN A 128 -21.33 -9.18 12.77
N ASP A 129 -22.42 -9.27 13.53
CA ASP A 129 -23.50 -8.26 13.58
C ASP A 129 -23.01 -6.84 13.97
N ILE A 130 -21.81 -6.72 14.53
CA ILE A 130 -21.25 -5.46 15.03
C ILE A 130 -20.67 -4.62 13.89
N PHE A 131 -20.24 -5.25 12.79
CA PHE A 131 -19.92 -4.55 11.53
C PHE A 131 -21.16 -3.88 10.88
N VAL A 132 -22.35 -4.16 11.37
CA VAL A 132 -23.66 -3.88 10.75
C VAL A 132 -24.08 -2.40 10.83
N ARG A 133 -23.34 -1.49 11.43
CA ARG A 133 -23.70 -0.06 11.29
C ARG A 133 -23.48 0.50 9.88
N THR A 134 -22.77 -0.23 9.01
CA THR A 134 -22.65 0.13 7.59
C THR A 134 -23.13 -1.04 6.71
N LYS A 135 -24.40 -1.00 6.29
CA LYS A 135 -24.92 -1.90 5.24
C LYS A 135 -23.93 -1.93 4.05
N GLY A 136 -23.39 -3.11 3.72
CA GLY A 136 -22.42 -3.30 2.62
C GLY A 136 -20.95 -3.35 3.06
N PHE A 137 -20.61 -3.31 4.36
CA PHE A 137 -19.23 -3.52 4.81
C PHE A 137 -18.78 -4.98 4.57
N GLU A 138 -19.65 -5.94 4.78
CA GLU A 138 -19.37 -7.38 4.62
C GLU A 138 -18.92 -7.74 3.20
N GLU A 139 -19.73 -7.40 2.19
CA GLU A 139 -19.39 -7.68 0.79
C GLU A 139 -18.12 -6.94 0.34
N ARG A 140 -17.94 -5.70 0.82
CA ARG A 140 -16.73 -4.91 0.54
C ARG A 140 -15.50 -5.52 1.18
N THR A 141 -15.61 -5.98 2.43
CA THR A 141 -14.49 -6.57 3.16
C THR A 141 -14.08 -7.91 2.55
N GLU A 142 -15.01 -8.77 2.15
CA GLU A 142 -14.69 -10.01 1.45
C GLU A 142 -13.92 -9.75 0.15
N ARG A 143 -14.38 -8.79 -0.66
CA ARG A 143 -13.67 -8.40 -1.88
C ARG A 143 -12.28 -7.85 -1.58
N LYS A 144 -12.15 -7.00 -0.57
CA LYS A 144 -10.87 -6.41 -0.15
C LYS A 144 -9.90 -7.47 0.41
N LEU A 145 -10.39 -8.45 1.15
CA LEU A 145 -9.58 -9.58 1.61
C LEU A 145 -8.89 -10.31 0.47
N ARG A 146 -9.61 -10.53 -0.66
CA ARG A 146 -9.06 -11.18 -1.85
C ARG A 146 -8.01 -10.33 -2.57
N LEU A 147 -8.13 -9.01 -2.49
CA LEU A 147 -7.23 -8.07 -3.14
C LEU A 147 -5.98 -7.76 -2.31
N TYR A 148 -6.05 -7.92 -0.99
CA TYR A 148 -5.01 -7.51 -0.08
C TYR A 148 -3.71 -8.31 -0.26
N VAL A 149 -2.61 -7.58 -0.35
CA VAL A 149 -1.25 -8.14 -0.36
C VAL A 149 -0.50 -7.56 0.83
N PRO A 150 -0.15 -8.38 1.82
CA PRO A 150 0.55 -7.90 3.00
C PRO A 150 1.97 -7.44 2.65
N ASN A 151 2.35 -6.31 3.22
CA ASN A 151 3.70 -5.77 3.23
C ASN A 151 4.23 -5.68 4.66
N GLN A 152 5.38 -5.04 4.86
CA GLN A 152 6.00 -4.89 6.18
C GLN A 152 5.14 -4.05 7.14
N SER A 153 4.33 -3.12 6.63
CA SER A 153 3.46 -2.27 7.47
C SER A 153 2.46 -3.07 8.31
N PHE A 154 2.04 -4.27 7.86
CA PHE A 154 1.09 -5.08 8.62
C PHE A 154 1.69 -5.64 9.93
N PRO A 155 2.84 -6.34 9.94
CA PRO A 155 3.46 -6.77 11.18
C PRO A 155 3.91 -5.60 12.07
N ASP A 156 4.35 -4.47 11.48
CA ASP A 156 4.74 -3.29 12.24
C ASP A 156 3.53 -2.65 12.95
N ALA A 157 2.39 -2.54 12.27
CA ALA A 157 1.14 -2.06 12.86
C ALA A 157 0.62 -3.00 13.96
N LEU A 158 0.72 -4.33 13.78
CA LEU A 158 0.37 -5.29 14.82
C LEU A 158 1.25 -5.11 16.06
N LYS A 159 2.55 -4.95 15.88
CA LYS A 159 3.49 -4.69 16.98
C LYS A 159 3.12 -3.41 17.74
N LEU A 160 2.79 -2.33 17.03
CA LEU A 160 2.32 -1.08 17.66
C LEU A 160 1.04 -1.30 18.47
N LEU A 161 0.09 -2.06 17.93
CA LEU A 161 -1.15 -2.39 18.64
C LEU A 161 -0.91 -3.27 19.88
N ASP A 162 0.06 -4.16 19.83
CA ASP A 162 0.42 -4.99 20.99
C ASP A 162 1.13 -4.16 22.07
N GLU A 163 2.05 -3.25 21.71
CA GLU A 163 2.86 -2.47 22.63
C GLU A 163 2.16 -1.19 23.13
N GLN A 164 1.46 -0.49 22.22
CA GLN A 164 0.87 0.84 22.49
C GLN A 164 -0.66 0.83 22.56
N HIS A 165 -1.30 -0.27 22.20
CA HIS A 165 -2.76 -0.44 22.06
C HIS A 165 -3.42 0.49 21.02
N VAL A 166 -2.67 1.41 20.44
CA VAL A 166 -3.09 2.40 19.45
C VAL A 166 -2.15 2.36 18.25
N CYS A 167 -2.71 2.42 17.04
CA CYS A 167 -1.94 2.54 15.81
C CYS A 167 -2.56 3.62 14.91
N ILE A 168 -1.77 4.60 14.50
CA ILE A 168 -2.15 5.64 13.55
C ILE A 168 -1.51 5.28 12.21
N VAL A 169 -2.31 4.78 11.28
CA VAL A 169 -1.88 4.44 9.93
C VAL A 169 -1.88 5.69 9.06
N ALA A 170 -0.71 6.19 8.72
CA ALA A 170 -0.52 7.37 7.90
C ALA A 170 0.10 7.02 6.54
N GLY A 171 0.00 7.92 5.56
CA GLY A 171 0.62 7.75 4.23
C GLY A 171 -0.10 8.51 3.14
N VAL A 172 0.45 8.47 1.92
CA VAL A 172 -0.11 9.17 0.76
C VAL A 172 -1.51 8.67 0.37
N PRO A 173 -2.30 9.47 -0.34
CA PRO A 173 -3.60 9.03 -0.84
C PRO A 173 -3.48 7.77 -1.72
N GLY A 174 -4.36 6.78 -1.50
CA GLY A 174 -4.43 5.58 -2.35
C GLY A 174 -3.39 4.50 -2.07
N ILE A 175 -2.53 4.65 -1.06
CA ILE A 175 -1.46 3.66 -0.73
C ILE A 175 -1.98 2.39 -0.04
N GLY A 176 -3.20 2.36 0.46
CA GLY A 176 -3.78 1.18 1.11
C GLY A 176 -4.01 1.30 2.62
N LYS A 177 -4.01 2.51 3.20
CA LYS A 177 -4.24 2.75 4.65
C LYS A 177 -5.52 2.09 5.18
N THR A 178 -6.65 2.41 4.54
CA THR A 178 -7.96 1.83 4.87
C THR A 178 -7.94 0.30 4.78
N MET A 179 -7.28 -0.24 3.74
CA MET A 179 -7.11 -1.68 3.57
C MET A 179 -6.31 -2.30 4.73
N LEU A 180 -5.20 -1.69 5.13
CA LEU A 180 -4.42 -2.17 6.28
C LEU A 180 -5.25 -2.14 7.56
N ALA A 181 -5.96 -1.04 7.85
CA ALA A 181 -6.78 -0.90 9.05
C ALA A 181 -7.91 -1.94 9.09
N GLU A 182 -8.57 -2.20 7.96
CA GLU A 182 -9.60 -3.25 7.85
C GLU A 182 -8.99 -4.66 8.10
N MET A 183 -7.79 -4.93 7.58
CA MET A 183 -7.11 -6.21 7.82
C MET A 183 -6.70 -6.38 9.28
N LEU A 184 -6.27 -5.31 9.95
CA LEU A 184 -6.00 -5.31 11.39
C LEU A 184 -7.28 -5.55 12.19
N THR A 185 -8.39 -4.96 11.76
CA THR A 185 -9.72 -5.19 12.37
C THR A 185 -10.12 -6.66 12.26
N VAL A 186 -10.05 -7.25 11.07
CA VAL A 186 -10.35 -8.68 10.86
C VAL A 186 -9.43 -9.58 11.71
N ARG A 187 -8.16 -9.23 11.83
CA ARG A 187 -7.20 -9.96 12.65
C ARG A 187 -7.62 -10.00 14.13
N HIS A 188 -8.06 -8.86 14.66
CA HIS A 188 -8.48 -8.76 16.06
C HIS A 188 -9.86 -9.41 16.30
N LEU A 189 -10.76 -9.40 15.31
CA LEU A 189 -11.99 -10.20 15.36
C LEU A 189 -11.69 -11.69 15.57
N ASP A 190 -10.71 -12.23 14.84
CA ASP A 190 -10.27 -13.64 15.01
C ASP A 190 -9.69 -13.91 16.41
N ASP A 191 -9.11 -12.89 17.04
CA ASP A 191 -8.62 -12.96 18.42
C ASP A 191 -9.71 -12.66 19.47
N GLY A 192 -10.98 -12.59 19.04
CA GLY A 192 -12.16 -12.46 19.89
C GLY A 192 -12.45 -11.04 20.37
N TYR A 193 -11.93 -10.02 19.66
CA TYR A 193 -12.36 -8.65 19.87
C TYR A 193 -13.69 -8.38 19.17
N GLU A 194 -14.48 -7.49 19.74
CA GLU A 194 -15.65 -6.90 19.12
C GLU A 194 -15.23 -5.66 18.34
N ALA A 195 -15.52 -5.59 17.04
CA ALA A 195 -15.15 -4.44 16.23
C ALA A 195 -16.18 -3.30 16.36
N VAL A 196 -15.68 -2.09 16.53
CA VAL A 196 -16.46 -0.85 16.58
C VAL A 196 -15.91 0.09 15.50
N VAL A 197 -16.71 0.34 14.46
CA VAL A 197 -16.36 1.27 13.39
C VAL A 197 -16.93 2.66 13.71
N VAL A 198 -16.04 3.64 13.80
CA VAL A 198 -16.36 5.04 14.01
C VAL A 198 -16.45 5.73 12.65
N SER A 199 -17.58 6.39 12.37
CA SER A 199 -17.84 6.99 11.07
C SER A 199 -17.71 8.51 11.06
N ASP A 200 -18.28 9.18 12.05
CA ASP A 200 -18.40 10.64 12.07
C ASP A 200 -17.63 11.31 13.23
N ASP A 201 -17.79 10.84 14.45
CA ASP A 201 -17.23 11.47 15.67
C ASP A 201 -16.79 10.40 16.67
N ILE A 202 -15.74 10.67 17.41
CA ILE A 202 -15.23 9.79 18.48
C ILE A 202 -16.28 9.51 19.59
N ASN A 203 -17.32 10.32 19.69
CA ASN A 203 -18.42 10.05 20.61
C ASN A 203 -19.12 8.72 20.33
N GLU A 204 -19.18 8.27 19.05
CA GLU A 204 -19.74 6.97 18.70
C GLU A 204 -18.98 5.83 19.40
N ALA A 205 -17.66 5.95 19.53
CA ALA A 205 -16.83 4.97 20.24
C ALA A 205 -17.08 5.03 21.76
N LEU A 206 -17.21 6.24 22.32
CA LEU A 206 -17.48 6.45 23.73
C LEU A 206 -18.84 5.89 24.17
N GLU A 207 -19.89 6.01 23.34
CA GLU A 207 -21.22 5.49 23.61
C GLU A 207 -21.28 3.96 23.73
N VAL A 208 -20.42 3.25 22.98
CA VAL A 208 -20.41 1.79 22.93
C VAL A 208 -19.26 1.19 23.73
N TYR A 209 -18.44 2.00 24.37
CA TYR A 209 -17.32 1.55 25.19
C TYR A 209 -17.82 0.72 26.38
N GLY A 210 -17.40 -0.53 26.46
CA GLY A 210 -17.75 -1.44 27.55
C GLY A 210 -16.51 -1.81 28.38
N ALA A 211 -16.54 -1.53 29.70
CA ALA A 211 -15.37 -1.78 30.57
C ALA A 211 -14.88 -3.23 30.53
N ASP A 212 -15.80 -4.18 30.51
CA ASP A 212 -15.50 -5.64 30.55
C ASP A 212 -15.54 -6.31 29.16
N ARG A 213 -15.56 -5.54 28.08
CA ARG A 213 -15.65 -6.04 26.70
C ARG A 213 -14.31 -5.95 26.00
N LYS A 214 -13.95 -6.95 25.24
CA LYS A 214 -12.74 -6.94 24.40
C LYS A 214 -13.07 -6.25 23.08
N GLN A 215 -12.64 -4.98 22.89
CA GLN A 215 -13.09 -4.15 21.80
C GLN A 215 -11.93 -3.63 20.94
N PHE A 216 -12.15 -3.65 19.62
CA PHE A 216 -11.27 -3.06 18.62
C PHE A 216 -11.99 -1.90 17.94
N PHE A 217 -11.48 -0.70 18.13
CA PHE A 217 -12.03 0.53 17.54
C PHE A 217 -11.29 0.85 16.25
N TYR A 218 -12.04 1.16 15.21
CA TYR A 218 -11.51 1.58 13.91
C TYR A 218 -12.15 2.89 13.48
N TYR A 219 -11.34 3.93 13.30
CA TYR A 219 -11.78 5.24 12.86
C TYR A 219 -11.05 5.62 11.57
N ASP A 220 -11.75 5.53 10.42
CA ASP A 220 -11.19 5.83 9.10
C ASP A 220 -11.18 7.34 8.86
N ASP A 221 -10.05 7.83 8.35
CA ASP A 221 -9.84 9.24 7.97
C ASP A 221 -10.26 10.24 9.06
N PHE A 222 -9.85 9.97 10.31
CA PHE A 222 -10.34 10.60 11.54
C PHE A 222 -10.14 12.13 11.61
N LEU A 223 -9.27 12.70 10.77
CA LEU A 223 -9.08 14.14 10.61
C LEU A 223 -9.83 14.72 9.42
N GLY A 224 -10.60 13.88 8.70
CA GLY A 224 -11.36 14.27 7.52
C GLY A 224 -10.52 14.36 6.25
N GLN A 225 -11.20 14.58 5.13
CA GLN A 225 -10.60 14.57 3.78
C GLN A 225 -10.08 15.95 3.34
N THR A 226 -10.43 17.00 4.01
CA THR A 226 -10.13 18.39 3.63
C THR A 226 -9.38 19.11 4.73
N SER A 227 -8.51 20.05 4.33
CA SER A 227 -7.83 20.99 5.25
C SER A 227 -8.80 21.93 6.00
N SER A 228 -10.08 21.96 5.64
CA SER A 228 -11.11 22.57 6.45
C SER A 228 -11.32 21.74 7.72
N LEU A 229 -10.33 21.77 8.59
CA LEU A 229 -10.37 21.34 9.99
C LEU A 229 -11.47 22.07 10.81
N GLU A 230 -12.34 22.77 10.12
CA GLU A 230 -13.60 23.34 10.67
C GLU A 230 -14.58 22.26 11.15
N LYS A 231 -14.32 20.99 10.80
CA LYS A 231 -15.20 19.87 11.16
C LYS A 231 -14.84 19.15 12.46
N MET A 232 -13.69 19.40 13.07
CA MET A 232 -13.57 18.94 14.45
C MET A 232 -14.51 19.77 15.32
N ALA A 233 -15.57 19.12 15.81
CA ALA A 233 -16.53 19.75 16.70
C ALA A 233 -15.80 20.36 17.91
N LYS A 234 -16.39 21.38 18.53
CA LYS A 234 -15.77 22.06 19.70
C LYS A 234 -15.32 21.03 20.75
N ASN A 235 -14.01 20.98 21.02
CA ASN A 235 -13.33 20.03 21.92
C ASN A 235 -13.27 18.57 21.45
N GLU A 236 -13.43 18.28 20.18
CA GLU A 236 -13.27 16.89 19.66
C GLU A 236 -11.83 16.43 19.77
N ASP A 237 -10.85 17.34 19.57
CA ASP A 237 -9.44 17.10 19.78
C ASP A 237 -9.16 16.61 21.21
N ALA A 238 -9.75 17.23 22.22
CA ALA A 238 -9.59 16.81 23.61
C ALA A 238 -10.20 15.43 23.85
N ARG A 239 -11.44 15.21 23.39
CA ARG A 239 -12.12 13.91 23.57
C ARG A 239 -11.38 12.78 22.86
N LEU A 240 -10.84 13.01 21.65
CA LEU A 240 -10.06 12.02 20.93
C LEU A 240 -8.78 11.67 21.71
N LEU A 241 -8.06 12.65 22.23
CA LEU A 241 -6.86 12.43 23.03
C LEU A 241 -7.16 11.70 24.35
N ASP A 242 -8.22 12.09 25.03
CA ASP A 242 -8.67 11.42 26.26
C ASP A 242 -9.03 9.95 25.96
N PHE A 243 -9.68 9.69 24.82
CA PHE A 243 -10.01 8.32 24.38
C PHE A 243 -8.75 7.52 24.03
N ILE A 244 -7.79 8.12 23.29
CA ILE A 244 -6.50 7.48 22.98
C ILE A 244 -5.79 7.07 24.27
N GLU A 245 -5.74 7.94 25.28
CA GLU A 245 -5.10 7.63 26.56
C GLU A 245 -5.85 6.56 27.35
N GLN A 246 -7.18 6.58 27.30
CA GLN A 246 -8.02 5.53 27.87
C GLN A 246 -7.73 4.15 27.23
N ILE A 247 -7.59 4.09 25.90
CA ILE A 247 -7.25 2.86 25.19
C ILE A 247 -5.81 2.39 25.54
N ARG A 248 -4.84 3.29 25.63
CA ARG A 248 -3.45 2.95 25.96
C ARG A 248 -3.33 2.25 27.32
N THR A 249 -4.16 2.64 28.26
CA THR A 249 -4.16 2.06 29.62
C THR A 249 -5.00 0.78 29.75
N ALA A 250 -5.88 0.51 28.80
CA ALA A 250 -6.78 -0.64 28.82
C ALA A 250 -6.14 -1.89 28.18
N ARG A 251 -6.17 -3.03 28.87
CA ARG A 251 -5.56 -4.29 28.38
C ARG A 251 -6.31 -4.92 27.20
N ASP A 252 -7.60 -4.78 27.18
CA ASP A 252 -8.56 -5.45 26.28
C ASP A 252 -9.15 -4.51 25.21
N LYS A 253 -8.50 -3.39 24.97
CA LYS A 253 -8.90 -2.41 23.97
C LYS A 253 -7.79 -2.20 22.96
N ARG A 254 -8.19 -1.96 21.69
CA ARG A 254 -7.29 -1.56 20.62
C ARG A 254 -7.95 -0.47 19.80
N LEU A 255 -7.14 0.44 19.27
CA LEU A 255 -7.62 1.53 18.42
C LEU A 255 -6.73 1.67 17.19
N VAL A 256 -7.34 1.64 16.01
CA VAL A 256 -6.68 2.00 14.76
C VAL A 256 -7.34 3.26 14.20
N LEU A 257 -6.50 4.22 13.86
CA LEU A 257 -6.88 5.47 13.23
C LEU A 257 -6.20 5.51 11.85
N THR A 258 -6.91 5.94 10.81
CA THR A 258 -6.26 6.21 9.52
C THR A 258 -6.30 7.70 9.21
N THR A 259 -5.25 8.21 8.58
CA THR A 259 -5.20 9.59 8.11
C THR A 259 -4.19 9.78 7.00
N ARG A 260 -4.21 10.93 6.37
CA ARG A 260 -3.14 11.36 5.46
C ARG A 260 -2.04 12.02 6.24
N GLU A 261 -0.79 11.78 5.86
CA GLU A 261 0.35 12.26 6.64
C GLU A 261 0.38 13.80 6.76
N TYR A 262 0.14 14.50 5.65
CA TYR A 262 0.07 15.96 5.66
C TYR A 262 -1.11 16.52 6.48
N VAL A 263 -2.26 15.82 6.52
CA VAL A 263 -3.41 16.22 7.36
C VAL A 263 -3.05 16.08 8.83
N LEU A 264 -2.36 15.00 9.21
CA LEU A 264 -1.88 14.81 10.57
C LEU A 264 -0.86 15.92 10.96
N ALA A 265 0.05 16.25 10.04
CA ALA A 265 1.03 17.33 10.26
C ALA A 265 0.33 18.70 10.44
N GLN A 266 -0.65 19.03 9.60
CA GLN A 266 -1.47 20.25 9.75
C GLN A 266 -2.25 20.27 11.05
N ALA A 267 -2.86 19.15 11.44
CA ALA A 267 -3.60 19.05 12.70
C ALA A 267 -2.69 19.31 13.92
N LYS A 268 -1.49 18.74 13.95
CA LYS A 268 -0.48 19.01 14.99
C LYS A 268 -0.10 20.49 15.06
N LEU A 269 0.01 21.17 13.92
CA LEU A 269 0.32 22.61 13.89
C LEU A 269 -0.82 23.47 14.42
N ARG A 270 -2.06 23.06 14.21
CA ARG A 270 -3.26 23.83 14.59
C ARG A 270 -3.71 23.57 16.01
N TYR A 271 -3.59 22.33 16.46
CA TYR A 271 -4.03 21.89 17.77
C TYR A 271 -2.82 21.57 18.65
N GLU A 272 -2.44 22.50 19.53
CA GLU A 272 -1.30 22.35 20.43
C GLU A 272 -1.37 21.06 21.27
N ARG A 273 -2.56 20.60 21.61
CA ARG A 273 -2.77 19.35 22.34
C ARG A 273 -2.34 18.14 21.53
N LEU A 274 -2.67 18.11 20.21
CA LEU A 274 -2.25 17.02 19.32
C LEU A 274 -0.74 17.00 19.12
N ASP A 275 -0.10 18.16 19.04
CA ASP A 275 1.38 18.26 18.95
C ASP A 275 2.06 17.73 20.21
N ARG A 276 1.51 18.04 21.40
CA ARG A 276 2.05 17.58 22.69
C ARG A 276 1.76 16.12 23.01
N ALA A 277 0.77 15.49 22.37
CA ALA A 277 0.32 14.15 22.68
C ALA A 277 1.27 13.03 22.24
N ASN A 278 2.42 13.36 21.64
CA ASN A 278 3.43 12.39 21.15
C ASN A 278 2.83 11.23 20.35
N LEU A 279 1.95 11.55 19.39
CA LEU A 279 1.24 10.57 18.55
C LEU A 279 2.20 9.79 17.64
N ASP A 280 3.43 10.29 17.44
CA ASP A 280 4.43 9.62 16.56
C ASP A 280 4.87 8.27 17.12
N VAL A 281 4.75 8.02 18.41
CA VAL A 281 5.05 6.71 19.03
C VAL A 281 4.09 5.62 18.54
N ALA A 282 2.85 5.98 18.19
CA ALA A 282 1.83 5.05 17.67
C ALA A 282 1.67 5.14 16.15
N LYS A 283 2.55 5.87 15.44
CA LYS A 283 2.43 6.13 14.01
C LYS A 283 3.07 5.01 13.20
N CYS A 284 2.28 4.40 12.30
CA CYS A 284 2.74 3.49 11.25
C CYS A 284 2.58 4.20 9.91
N VAL A 285 3.66 4.47 9.21
CA VAL A 285 3.65 5.10 7.87
C VAL A 285 3.71 4.00 6.83
N ILE A 286 2.81 4.06 5.84
CA ILE A 286 2.85 3.20 4.66
C ILE A 286 3.48 3.99 3.52
N ASP A 287 4.58 3.49 2.98
CA ASP A 287 5.27 4.04 1.81
C ASP A 287 5.24 3.06 0.63
N LEU A 288 5.40 3.58 -0.59
CA LEU A 288 5.53 2.75 -1.79
C LEU A 288 6.81 1.89 -1.75
N ALA A 289 7.86 2.37 -1.10
CA ALA A 289 9.10 1.64 -0.87
C ALA A 289 8.91 0.36 -0.03
N ASP A 290 7.85 0.29 0.79
CA ASP A 290 7.52 -0.89 1.59
C ASP A 290 7.02 -2.07 0.74
N TYR A 291 6.65 -1.80 -0.52
CA TYR A 291 6.19 -2.83 -1.45
C TYR A 291 7.32 -3.35 -2.31
N THR A 292 7.75 -4.57 -2.06
CA THR A 292 8.71 -5.27 -2.92
C THR A 292 8.13 -5.47 -4.34
N ARG A 293 8.98 -5.64 -5.33
CA ARG A 293 8.58 -5.93 -6.72
C ARG A 293 7.59 -7.09 -6.80
N LEU A 294 7.80 -8.15 -6.01
CA LEU A 294 6.90 -9.29 -5.95
C LEU A 294 5.52 -8.92 -5.39
N GLN A 295 5.46 -8.06 -4.36
CA GLN A 295 4.19 -7.61 -3.80
C GLN A 295 3.44 -6.70 -4.76
N ARG A 296 4.13 -5.80 -5.48
CA ARG A 296 3.53 -5.01 -6.57
C ARG A 296 2.94 -5.92 -7.65
N GLY A 297 3.67 -6.96 -8.05
CA GLY A 297 3.17 -7.98 -8.99
C GLY A 297 1.94 -8.72 -8.47
N HIS A 298 1.89 -9.06 -7.18
CA HIS A 298 0.72 -9.69 -6.57
C HIS A 298 -0.49 -8.76 -6.50
N ILE A 299 -0.29 -7.47 -6.20
CA ILE A 299 -1.37 -6.47 -6.21
C ILE A 299 -1.96 -6.38 -7.62
N LEU A 300 -1.12 -6.20 -8.64
CA LEU A 300 -1.58 -6.16 -10.03
C LEU A 300 -2.32 -7.45 -10.41
N TYR A 301 -1.76 -8.61 -10.09
CA TYR A 301 -2.39 -9.90 -10.36
C TYR A 301 -3.76 -10.03 -9.69
N ASN A 302 -3.88 -9.69 -8.41
CA ASN A 302 -5.14 -9.79 -7.68
C ASN A 302 -6.21 -8.89 -8.31
N HIS A 303 -5.86 -7.64 -8.61
CA HIS A 303 -6.79 -6.71 -9.24
C HIS A 303 -7.23 -7.17 -10.63
N LEU A 304 -6.32 -7.69 -11.46
CA LEU A 304 -6.66 -8.26 -12.76
C LEU A 304 -7.50 -9.53 -12.61
N PHE A 305 -7.09 -10.46 -11.74
CA PHE A 305 -7.73 -11.76 -11.59
C PHE A 305 -9.16 -11.66 -11.06
N PHE A 306 -9.38 -10.86 -10.01
CA PHE A 306 -10.69 -10.69 -9.39
C PHE A 306 -11.54 -9.58 -10.02
N SER A 307 -11.04 -8.90 -11.07
CA SER A 307 -11.81 -7.92 -11.84
C SER A 307 -12.84 -8.60 -12.75
N GLY A 308 -13.81 -7.81 -13.22
CA GLY A 308 -14.75 -8.21 -14.26
C GLY A 308 -14.18 -8.18 -15.69
N LEU A 309 -12.88 -7.99 -15.87
CA LEU A 309 -12.18 -8.00 -17.17
C LEU A 309 -12.33 -9.33 -17.88
N SER A 310 -12.49 -9.30 -19.21
CA SER A 310 -12.47 -10.51 -20.03
C SER A 310 -11.10 -11.20 -19.93
N GLN A 311 -11.08 -12.49 -20.25
CA GLN A 311 -9.82 -13.24 -20.23
C GLN A 311 -8.79 -12.68 -21.23
N GLU A 312 -9.25 -12.13 -22.34
CA GLU A 312 -8.39 -11.50 -23.36
C GLU A 312 -7.68 -10.26 -22.81
N HIS A 313 -8.38 -9.40 -22.07
CA HIS A 313 -7.76 -8.26 -21.37
C HIS A 313 -6.69 -8.71 -20.37
N LYS A 314 -6.98 -9.77 -19.60
CA LYS A 314 -6.02 -10.29 -18.60
C LYS A 314 -4.78 -10.89 -19.28
N LEU A 315 -4.97 -11.63 -20.38
CA LEU A 315 -3.88 -12.25 -21.13
C LEU A 315 -3.01 -11.22 -21.88
N ALA A 316 -3.56 -10.05 -22.23
CA ALA A 316 -2.82 -9.00 -22.90
C ALA A 316 -1.59 -8.54 -22.10
N PHE A 317 -1.66 -8.59 -20.76
CA PHE A 317 -0.52 -8.26 -19.89
C PHE A 317 0.63 -9.27 -19.94
N LEU A 318 0.34 -10.54 -20.33
CA LEU A 318 1.36 -11.57 -20.46
C LEU A 318 2.13 -11.47 -21.77
N LYS A 319 1.56 -10.78 -22.78
CA LYS A 319 2.22 -10.57 -24.04
C LYS A 319 3.38 -9.59 -23.86
N ASP A 320 4.56 -9.97 -24.31
CA ASP A 320 5.78 -9.19 -24.24
C ASP A 320 6.09 -8.66 -22.82
N ASP A 321 5.67 -9.42 -21.80
CA ASP A 321 5.87 -9.11 -20.38
C ASP A 321 5.36 -7.71 -19.95
N GLN A 322 4.29 -7.21 -20.58
CA GLN A 322 3.72 -5.88 -20.32
C GLN A 322 3.40 -5.64 -18.83
N TYR A 323 3.08 -6.69 -18.08
CA TYR A 323 2.87 -6.58 -16.63
C TYR A 323 4.10 -6.09 -15.87
N LEU A 324 5.33 -6.36 -16.36
CA LEU A 324 6.56 -5.88 -15.73
C LEU A 324 6.68 -4.35 -15.83
N LEU A 325 6.25 -3.75 -16.95
CA LEU A 325 6.25 -2.30 -17.12
C LEU A 325 5.34 -1.62 -16.08
N VAL A 326 4.21 -2.25 -15.76
CA VAL A 326 3.31 -1.75 -14.70
C VAL A 326 3.92 -1.93 -13.31
N VAL A 327 4.50 -3.09 -13.04
CA VAL A 327 5.10 -3.42 -11.71
C VAL A 327 6.29 -2.52 -11.39
N ASP A 328 7.12 -2.25 -12.40
CA ASP A 328 8.35 -1.45 -12.28
C ASP A 328 8.11 0.06 -12.50
N HIS A 329 6.87 0.48 -12.69
CA HIS A 329 6.53 1.87 -12.96
C HIS A 329 6.83 2.79 -11.77
N ASP A 330 7.47 3.95 -12.02
CA ASP A 330 7.85 4.91 -10.97
C ASP A 330 6.64 5.45 -10.20
N ASN A 331 5.52 5.67 -10.91
CA ASN A 331 4.25 6.11 -10.32
C ASN A 331 3.33 4.94 -9.96
N TYR A 332 3.88 3.76 -9.65
CA TYR A 332 3.06 2.61 -9.26
C TYR A 332 2.08 2.98 -8.15
N SER A 333 0.79 2.73 -8.36
CA SER A 333 -0.26 3.07 -7.39
C SER A 333 -1.33 1.98 -7.33
N PRO A 334 -1.54 1.33 -6.18
CA PRO A 334 -2.61 0.35 -6.00
C PRO A 334 -4.00 0.92 -6.35
N ARG A 335 -4.25 2.18 -6.02
CA ARG A 335 -5.51 2.86 -6.30
C ARG A 335 -5.76 3.07 -7.80
N ILE A 336 -4.72 3.44 -8.56
CA ILE A 336 -4.85 3.59 -10.01
C ILE A 336 -5.14 2.24 -10.64
N ILE A 337 -4.42 1.18 -10.21
CA ILE A 337 -4.66 -0.19 -10.67
C ILE A 337 -6.10 -0.61 -10.35
N GLU A 338 -6.59 -0.36 -9.14
CA GLU A 338 -7.99 -0.63 -8.76
C GLU A 338 -8.97 0.12 -9.67
N THR A 339 -8.76 1.42 -9.88
CA THR A 339 -9.62 2.26 -10.71
C THR A 339 -9.65 1.77 -12.16
N VAL A 340 -8.49 1.51 -12.75
CA VAL A 340 -8.36 1.06 -14.14
C VAL A 340 -8.96 -0.33 -14.36
N THR A 341 -8.85 -1.22 -13.37
CA THR A 341 -9.45 -2.57 -13.46
C THR A 341 -10.95 -2.60 -13.18
N ASN A 342 -11.56 -1.47 -12.80
CA ASN A 342 -13.00 -1.37 -12.62
C ASN A 342 -13.73 -1.32 -13.97
N MET A 343 -14.81 -2.09 -14.14
CA MET A 343 -15.57 -2.20 -15.39
C MET A 343 -16.10 -0.88 -15.94
N ALA A 344 -16.37 0.11 -15.06
CA ALA A 344 -16.84 1.42 -15.50
C ALA A 344 -15.79 2.23 -16.26
N THR A 345 -14.51 1.98 -16.01
CA THR A 345 -13.39 2.77 -16.53
C THR A 345 -12.87 2.27 -17.89
N HIS A 346 -13.04 0.97 -18.21
CA HIS A 346 -12.39 0.36 -19.37
C HIS A 346 -13.38 -0.20 -20.40
N ARG A 347 -14.68 0.14 -20.32
CA ARG A 347 -15.76 -0.43 -21.16
C ARG A 347 -15.47 -0.42 -22.66
N ASP A 348 -14.75 0.61 -23.13
CA ASP A 348 -14.49 0.87 -24.55
C ASP A 348 -13.03 0.65 -24.94
N VAL A 349 -12.19 0.10 -24.05
CA VAL A 349 -10.77 -0.14 -24.34
C VAL A 349 -10.58 -1.57 -24.86
N PRO A 350 -10.07 -1.75 -26.11
CA PRO A 350 -9.78 -3.07 -26.65
C PRO A 350 -8.72 -3.82 -25.83
N PRO A 351 -8.79 -5.17 -25.74
CA PRO A 351 -7.87 -5.97 -24.94
C PRO A 351 -6.39 -5.70 -25.21
N GLU A 352 -6.01 -5.60 -26.48
CA GLU A 352 -4.61 -5.38 -26.89
C GLU A 352 -4.05 -3.99 -26.51
N LYS A 353 -4.94 -2.99 -26.29
CA LYS A 353 -4.56 -1.65 -25.87
C LYS A 353 -4.63 -1.44 -24.36
N PHE A 354 -5.18 -2.41 -23.63
CA PHE A 354 -5.45 -2.26 -22.21
C PHE A 354 -4.17 -2.11 -21.33
N PRO A 355 -3.07 -2.85 -21.58
CA PRO A 355 -1.81 -2.59 -20.84
C PRO A 355 -1.28 -1.17 -21.06
N VAL A 356 -1.35 -0.64 -22.29
CA VAL A 356 -0.93 0.73 -22.60
C VAL A 356 -1.82 1.75 -21.89
N PHE A 357 -3.14 1.51 -21.87
CA PHE A 357 -4.10 2.35 -21.13
C PHE A 357 -3.78 2.40 -19.63
N MET A 358 -3.42 1.26 -19.02
CA MET A 358 -3.00 1.22 -17.61
C MET A 358 -1.71 2.00 -17.38
N LEU A 359 -0.70 1.86 -18.25
CA LEU A 359 0.55 2.63 -18.16
C LEU A 359 0.29 4.13 -18.27
N GLN A 360 -0.51 4.57 -19.25
CA GLN A 360 -0.91 5.98 -19.40
C GLN A 360 -1.64 6.50 -18.15
N SER A 361 -2.46 5.68 -17.51
CA SER A 361 -3.14 6.05 -16.27
C SER A 361 -2.18 6.17 -15.08
N LEU A 362 -1.09 5.43 -15.08
CA LEU A 362 0.00 5.58 -14.08
C LEU A 362 0.86 6.81 -14.37
N ASP A 363 1.11 7.11 -15.66
CA ASP A 363 1.85 8.31 -16.07
C ASP A 363 1.12 9.59 -15.70
N ASP A 364 -0.22 9.59 -15.76
CA ASP A 364 -1.06 10.76 -15.50
C ASP A 364 -2.06 10.53 -14.35
N PRO A 365 -1.62 10.51 -13.10
CA PRO A 365 -2.47 10.37 -11.92
C PRO A 365 -3.15 11.70 -11.49
N ARG A 366 -3.42 12.62 -12.43
CA ARG A 366 -3.90 13.99 -12.16
C ARG A 366 -5.08 14.07 -11.20
N GLU A 367 -6.04 13.18 -11.34
CA GLU A 367 -7.25 13.20 -10.50
C GLU A 367 -6.96 12.98 -9.01
N ILE A 368 -5.95 12.16 -8.68
CA ILE A 368 -5.58 11.90 -7.27
C ILE A 368 -4.94 13.15 -6.66
N TRP A 369 -4.00 13.75 -7.40
CA TRP A 369 -3.27 14.92 -6.90
C TRP A 369 -4.12 16.18 -6.94
N ARG A 370 -5.00 16.33 -7.94
CA ARG A 370 -5.93 17.47 -8.04
C ARG A 370 -6.81 17.58 -6.81
N HIS A 371 -7.47 16.50 -6.41
CA HIS A 371 -8.32 16.52 -5.24
C HIS A 371 -7.55 16.87 -3.96
N ALA A 372 -6.34 16.34 -3.79
CA ALA A 372 -5.49 16.66 -2.65
C ALA A 372 -5.06 18.12 -2.66
N PHE A 373 -4.60 18.63 -3.81
CA PHE A 373 -4.11 19.99 -3.99
C PHE A 373 -5.22 21.03 -3.80
N GLU A 374 -6.34 20.91 -4.53
CA GLU A 374 -7.40 21.93 -4.54
C GLU A 374 -8.25 21.95 -3.26
N ASN A 375 -8.51 20.78 -2.65
CA ASN A 375 -9.48 20.65 -1.58
C ASN A 375 -8.88 20.41 -0.19
N GLN A 376 -7.59 20.14 -0.08
CA GLN A 376 -7.02 19.64 1.17
C GLN A 376 -5.81 20.42 1.67
N LEU A 377 -5.17 21.20 0.80
CA LEU A 377 -4.03 22.04 1.17
C LEU A 377 -4.48 23.49 1.42
N ALA A 378 -3.82 24.13 2.40
CA ALA A 378 -3.97 25.56 2.62
C ALA A 378 -3.36 26.36 1.45
N PRO A 379 -3.82 27.58 1.17
CA PRO A 379 -3.30 28.40 0.08
C PRO A 379 -1.77 28.59 0.12
N GLU A 380 -1.18 28.70 1.31
CA GLU A 380 0.26 28.82 1.50
C GLU A 380 1.00 27.53 1.14
N ASP A 381 0.43 26.36 1.44
CA ASP A 381 0.99 25.06 1.08
C ASP A 381 0.93 24.84 -0.44
N GLN A 382 -0.18 25.22 -1.08
CA GLN A 382 -0.33 25.21 -2.54
C GLN A 382 0.72 26.10 -3.21
N LEU A 383 0.95 27.29 -2.66
CA LEU A 383 1.95 28.23 -3.17
C LEU A 383 3.36 27.65 -3.10
N VAL A 384 3.74 26.97 -2.00
CA VAL A 384 5.04 26.32 -1.89
C VAL A 384 5.22 25.26 -2.98
N LEU A 385 4.18 24.44 -3.23
CA LEU A 385 4.22 23.41 -4.27
C LEU A 385 4.31 23.97 -5.68
N LEU A 386 3.56 25.04 -5.99
CA LEU A 386 3.62 25.71 -7.28
C LEU A 386 5.00 26.34 -7.54
N LEU A 387 5.56 26.97 -6.52
CA LEU A 387 6.92 27.51 -6.59
C LEU A 387 7.95 26.39 -6.83
N LEU A 388 7.86 25.31 -6.06
CA LEU A 388 8.77 24.17 -6.22
C LEU A 388 8.64 23.53 -7.61
N ALA A 389 7.40 23.41 -8.16
CA ALA A 389 7.18 22.86 -9.50
C ALA A 389 7.85 23.68 -10.60
N SER A 390 7.90 25.00 -10.42
CA SER A 390 8.52 25.94 -11.35
C SER A 390 10.06 26.01 -11.25
N MET A 391 10.65 25.36 -10.25
CA MET A 391 12.09 25.30 -10.01
C MET A 391 12.70 23.97 -10.53
N PRO A 392 14.04 23.85 -10.59
CA PRO A 392 14.69 22.56 -10.87
C PRO A 392 14.23 21.44 -9.94
N PRO A 393 14.39 20.16 -10.30
CA PRO A 393 13.91 19.02 -9.49
C PRO A 393 14.46 18.95 -8.06
N PHE A 394 15.64 19.49 -7.84
CA PHE A 394 16.33 19.54 -6.55
C PHE A 394 16.66 20.99 -6.21
N VAL A 395 16.02 21.51 -5.17
CA VAL A 395 16.10 22.92 -4.79
C VAL A 395 16.69 23.08 -3.40
N ARG A 396 17.63 23.97 -3.23
CA ARG A 396 18.12 24.33 -1.89
C ARG A 396 17.00 25.02 -1.11
N LEU A 397 16.85 24.65 0.16
CA LEU A 397 15.80 25.17 1.03
C LEU A 397 15.87 26.70 1.19
N ASP A 398 17.07 27.29 1.22
CA ASP A 398 17.25 28.75 1.33
C ASP A 398 16.74 29.48 0.07
N LEU A 399 16.92 28.90 -1.13
CA LEU A 399 16.38 29.45 -2.38
C LEU A 399 14.85 29.38 -2.40
N LEU A 400 14.26 28.24 -2.03
CA LEU A 400 12.82 28.13 -1.92
C LEU A 400 12.26 29.13 -0.91
N ALA A 401 12.94 29.30 0.24
CA ALA A 401 12.53 30.22 1.28
C ALA A 401 12.60 31.70 0.85
N SER A 402 13.60 32.09 0.03
CA SER A 402 13.68 33.45 -0.50
C SER A 402 12.58 33.72 -1.51
N SER A 403 12.34 32.79 -2.46
CA SER A 403 11.29 32.93 -3.45
C SER A 403 9.90 32.96 -2.84
N PHE A 404 9.63 32.12 -1.84
CA PHE A 404 8.35 32.12 -1.13
C PHE A 404 8.08 33.48 -0.45
N ARG A 405 9.07 34.06 0.21
CA ARG A 405 8.94 35.36 0.85
C ARG A 405 8.66 36.48 -0.16
N GLU A 406 9.35 36.49 -1.28
CA GLU A 406 9.16 37.50 -2.33
C GLU A 406 7.81 37.46 -2.96
N VAL A 407 7.32 36.26 -3.31
CA VAL A 407 5.99 36.10 -3.89
C VAL A 407 4.89 36.48 -2.90
N CYS A 408 5.00 36.07 -1.63
CA CYS A 408 4.02 36.45 -0.61
C CYS A 408 4.00 37.97 -0.36
N PHE A 409 5.17 38.62 -0.33
CA PHE A 409 5.23 40.08 -0.11
C PHE A 409 4.79 40.86 -1.36
N GLY A 410 5.28 40.47 -2.54
CA GLY A 410 5.06 41.21 -3.80
C GLY A 410 3.63 41.13 -4.31
N ARG A 411 2.96 39.96 -4.23
CA ARG A 411 1.62 39.75 -4.76
C ARG A 411 0.50 39.81 -3.72
N LEU A 412 0.74 39.20 -2.56
CA LEU A 412 -0.31 39.06 -1.53
C LEU A 412 -0.28 40.18 -0.50
N GLY A 413 0.75 41.04 -0.51
CA GLY A 413 0.93 42.08 0.49
C GLY A 413 1.10 41.56 1.92
N ILE A 414 1.31 40.24 2.08
CA ILE A 414 1.37 39.55 3.36
C ILE A 414 2.85 39.48 3.80
N LYS A 415 3.16 40.08 4.95
CA LYS A 415 4.42 39.84 5.63
C LYS A 415 4.44 38.43 6.20
N VAL A 416 5.13 37.53 5.52
CA VAL A 416 5.24 36.13 5.95
C VAL A 416 6.19 36.00 7.12
N ASN A 417 5.70 35.44 8.20
CA ASN A 417 6.55 35.05 9.31
C ASN A 417 7.43 33.84 8.87
N PRO A 418 8.73 33.78 9.21
CA PRO A 418 9.59 32.62 8.97
C PRO A 418 8.98 31.28 9.44
N VAL A 419 8.10 31.30 10.42
CA VAL A 419 7.36 30.15 10.92
C VAL A 419 6.38 29.61 9.88
N THR A 420 5.78 30.45 9.01
CA THR A 420 4.80 30.01 8.02
C THR A 420 5.39 29.01 7.04
N LEU A 421 6.54 29.32 6.42
CA LEU A 421 7.19 28.37 5.51
C LEU A 421 7.61 27.08 6.23
N LYS A 422 8.14 27.19 7.46
CA LYS A 422 8.48 26.00 8.26
C LYS A 422 7.26 25.10 8.48
N ASN A 423 6.10 25.69 8.71
CA ASN A 423 4.84 24.95 8.88
C ASN A 423 4.40 24.30 7.57
N CYS A 424 4.44 25.02 6.43
CA CYS A 424 4.14 24.45 5.11
C CYS A 424 5.06 23.25 4.80
N LEU A 425 6.36 23.39 5.03
CA LEU A 425 7.30 22.30 4.81
C LEU A 425 6.99 21.07 5.66
N ARG A 426 6.64 21.25 6.95
CA ARG A 426 6.22 20.15 7.85
C ARG A 426 4.91 19.49 7.38
N THR A 427 3.99 20.26 6.84
CA THR A 427 2.73 19.77 6.28
C THR A 427 2.94 18.92 5.04
N LEU A 428 3.82 19.38 4.15
CA LEU A 428 4.03 18.79 2.84
C LEU A 428 5.03 17.62 2.85
N GLU A 429 5.94 17.58 3.82
CA GLU A 429 6.99 16.55 3.95
C GLU A 429 6.38 15.15 4.12
N GLY A 430 6.93 14.16 3.41
CA GLY A 430 6.48 12.77 3.44
C GLY A 430 5.28 12.46 2.52
N THR A 431 4.57 13.48 2.01
CA THR A 431 3.45 13.28 1.06
C THR A 431 3.73 13.89 -0.30
N PHE A 432 4.07 15.16 -0.32
CA PHE A 432 4.29 15.92 -1.57
C PHE A 432 5.77 16.17 -1.83
N ILE A 433 6.55 16.40 -0.76
CA ILE A 433 7.97 16.73 -0.84
C ILE A 433 8.80 15.84 0.11
N THR A 434 10.10 15.76 -0.20
CA THR A 434 11.15 15.25 0.70
C THR A 434 12.15 16.35 0.98
N ILE A 435 12.73 16.34 2.19
CA ILE A 435 13.77 17.28 2.59
C ILE A 435 14.99 16.48 3.05
N ASP A 436 15.99 16.41 2.17
CA ASP A 436 17.20 15.64 2.39
C ASP A 436 18.34 16.53 2.85
N ALA A 437 19.16 16.04 3.81
CA ALA A 437 20.38 16.71 4.21
C ALA A 437 21.54 16.32 3.28
N TYR A 438 22.09 17.28 2.56
CA TYR A 438 23.26 17.07 1.73
C TYR A 438 24.41 17.97 2.17
N ARG A 439 25.45 17.38 2.78
CA ARG A 439 26.56 18.11 3.43
C ARG A 439 26.03 19.11 4.49
N THR A 440 26.20 20.42 4.24
CA THR A 440 25.72 21.52 5.10
C THR A 440 24.41 22.13 4.63
N GLU A 441 23.85 21.65 3.51
CA GLU A 441 22.67 22.19 2.86
C GLU A 441 21.47 21.25 3.01
N ARG A 442 20.26 21.80 2.94
CA ARG A 442 19.03 21.04 2.85
C ARG A 442 18.46 21.17 1.44
N ILE A 443 18.16 20.04 0.82
CA ILE A 443 17.60 19.96 -0.53
C ILE A 443 16.14 19.55 -0.41
N VAL A 444 15.27 20.26 -1.10
CA VAL A 444 13.85 19.96 -1.22
C VAL A 444 13.58 19.41 -2.60
N SER A 445 12.86 18.32 -2.68
CA SER A 445 12.42 17.70 -3.94
C SER A 445 11.00 17.15 -3.81
N PHE A 446 10.34 16.83 -4.92
CA PHE A 446 9.05 16.13 -4.86
C PHE A 446 9.23 14.69 -4.41
N HIS A 447 8.39 14.26 -3.48
CA HIS A 447 8.37 12.88 -2.99
C HIS A 447 8.00 11.87 -4.09
N ASN A 448 7.12 12.28 -5.02
CA ASN A 448 6.72 11.49 -6.18
C ASN A 448 6.76 12.36 -7.43
N PRO A 449 7.43 11.91 -8.53
CA PRO A 449 7.53 12.68 -9.78
C PRO A 449 6.17 13.11 -10.33
N SER A 450 5.11 12.28 -10.18
CA SER A 450 3.78 12.59 -10.69
C SER A 450 3.12 13.81 -10.04
N VAL A 451 3.54 14.20 -8.84
CA VAL A 451 3.10 15.46 -8.21
C VAL A 451 3.57 16.65 -9.02
N ARG A 452 4.84 16.64 -9.44
CA ARG A 452 5.41 17.70 -10.27
C ARG A 452 4.71 17.78 -11.62
N ASP A 453 4.49 16.63 -12.27
CA ASP A 453 3.85 16.58 -13.59
C ASP A 453 2.40 17.08 -13.52
N PHE A 454 1.68 16.71 -12.46
CA PHE A 454 0.36 17.26 -12.17
C PHE A 454 0.40 18.79 -12.02
N LEU A 455 1.30 19.32 -11.20
CA LEU A 455 1.40 20.76 -10.93
C LEU A 455 1.82 21.56 -12.16
N LEU A 456 2.73 21.05 -12.98
CA LEU A 456 3.10 21.67 -14.24
C LEU A 456 1.90 21.74 -15.20
N GLY A 457 1.14 20.64 -15.34
CA GLY A 457 -0.11 20.65 -16.12
C GLY A 457 -1.20 21.56 -15.53
N TYR A 458 -1.22 21.72 -14.21
CA TYR A 458 -2.13 22.63 -13.50
C TYR A 458 -1.79 24.10 -13.78
N ILE A 459 -0.50 24.44 -13.76
CA ILE A 459 0.01 25.77 -14.12
C ILE A 459 -0.28 26.08 -15.60
N ASP A 460 -0.09 25.11 -16.51
CA ASP A 460 -0.32 25.28 -17.95
C ASP A 460 -1.80 25.52 -18.28
N ALA A 461 -2.71 24.90 -17.52
CA ALA A 461 -4.15 25.04 -17.76
C ALA A 461 -4.67 26.45 -17.45
N ASP A 462 -4.01 27.19 -16.57
CA ASP A 462 -4.36 28.57 -16.20
C ASP A 462 -3.12 29.48 -16.14
N ALA A 463 -2.35 29.44 -17.23
CA ALA A 463 -1.06 30.11 -17.34
C ALA A 463 -1.11 31.60 -17.03
N GLN A 464 -2.21 32.33 -17.37
CA GLN A 464 -2.34 33.76 -17.12
C GLN A 464 -2.42 34.12 -15.62
N GLU A 465 -3.10 33.32 -14.83
CA GLU A 465 -3.19 33.55 -13.39
C GLU A 465 -1.87 33.26 -12.70
N TYR A 466 -1.18 32.19 -13.12
CA TYR A 466 0.08 31.74 -12.49
C TYR A 466 1.33 32.48 -13.00
N PHE A 467 1.34 33.02 -14.21
CA PHE A 467 2.49 33.85 -14.69
C PHE A 467 2.72 35.09 -13.82
N GLY A 468 1.67 35.73 -13.34
CA GLY A 468 1.81 36.84 -12.39
C GLY A 468 2.40 36.42 -11.02
N LEU A 469 2.26 35.14 -10.64
CA LEU A 469 2.89 34.54 -9.47
C LEU A 469 4.39 34.37 -9.66
N LEU A 470 4.78 33.98 -10.86
CA LEU A 470 6.12 33.58 -11.22
C LEU A 470 7.02 34.79 -11.60
N ASP A 471 6.44 35.90 -12.03
CA ASP A 471 7.18 37.13 -12.37
C ASP A 471 7.88 37.77 -11.15
N HIS A 472 7.48 37.43 -9.95
CA HIS A 472 8.09 37.91 -8.71
C HIS A 472 9.10 36.94 -8.09
N ALA A 473 9.34 35.76 -8.69
CA ALA A 473 10.35 34.85 -8.22
C ALA A 473 11.72 35.14 -8.83
N GLN A 474 12.71 35.48 -8.00
CA GLN A 474 14.05 35.96 -8.41
C GLN A 474 14.91 34.92 -9.19
N PHE A 475 14.51 33.66 -9.26
CA PHE A 475 15.37 32.58 -9.75
C PHE A 475 14.77 31.74 -10.87
N PHE A 476 14.06 32.42 -11.82
CA PHE A 476 13.54 31.70 -12.98
C PHE A 476 14.58 31.59 -14.10
N ASP A 477 15.10 30.37 -14.32
CA ASP A 477 15.37 29.92 -15.67
C ASP A 477 14.00 29.62 -16.30
N LYS A 478 13.57 30.46 -17.25
CA LYS A 478 12.32 30.27 -18.00
C LYS A 478 12.26 28.84 -18.49
N PRO A 479 11.23 28.04 -18.13
CA PRO A 479 11.14 26.71 -18.67
C PRO A 479 11.05 26.80 -20.19
N SER A 480 11.99 26.17 -20.86
CA SER A 480 12.00 26.01 -22.33
C SER A 480 10.86 25.10 -22.83
N CYS A 481 9.91 24.75 -21.96
CA CYS A 481 8.77 23.88 -22.22
C CYS A 481 7.49 24.61 -22.61
N LEU A 482 7.42 25.94 -22.49
CA LEU A 482 6.26 26.70 -22.93
C LEU A 482 6.54 27.28 -24.34
N GLY A 483 6.23 26.47 -25.32
CA GLY A 483 6.23 26.89 -26.73
C GLY A 483 5.09 27.85 -27.02
N ALA A 484 5.27 29.14 -26.73
CA ALA A 484 4.59 30.24 -27.42
C ALA A 484 5.24 31.58 -27.04
N THR A 485 5.92 32.18 -28.00
CA THR A 485 6.38 33.56 -27.96
C THR A 485 5.20 34.54 -28.00
N PRO A 486 5.25 35.65 -27.24
CA PRO A 486 5.26 36.92 -27.89
C PRO A 486 6.41 37.83 -27.43
N ALA A 487 7.05 38.41 -28.43
CA ALA A 487 8.06 39.42 -28.28
C ALA A 487 7.50 40.71 -27.67
N ARG A 488 8.21 41.25 -26.66
CA ARG A 488 8.55 42.70 -26.60
C ARG A 488 9.39 43.06 -25.38
N SER A 489 10.56 43.57 -25.70
CA SER A 489 11.36 44.60 -25.04
C SER A 489 11.41 44.66 -23.50
N ALA A 490 12.52 44.25 -22.91
CA ALA A 490 12.99 44.84 -21.67
C ALA A 490 14.52 44.85 -21.58
N SER A 491 15.01 45.90 -21.00
CA SER A 491 16.35 46.35 -20.81
C SER A 491 17.27 45.31 -20.12
N ARG A 492 18.46 45.20 -20.68
CA ARG A 492 19.58 44.37 -20.20
C ARG A 492 20.10 44.84 -18.82
N ALA A 493 20.00 43.99 -17.84
CA ALA A 493 20.95 43.96 -16.76
C ALA A 493 21.85 42.70 -16.92
N ARG A 494 23.15 42.92 -17.10
CA ARG A 494 24.16 41.87 -17.27
C ARG A 494 24.45 41.26 -15.88
N LEU A 495 24.19 39.98 -15.70
CA LEU A 495 24.70 39.20 -14.59
C LEU A 495 25.77 38.21 -15.09
N ALA A 496 26.83 38.08 -14.31
CA ALA A 496 27.98 37.25 -14.60
C ALA A 496 27.63 35.77 -14.66
N PRO A 497 28.33 34.94 -15.47
CA PRO A 497 27.99 33.53 -15.63
C PRO A 497 28.32 32.72 -14.35
N ALA A 498 27.36 31.96 -13.91
CA ALA A 498 27.55 30.96 -12.86
C ALA A 498 28.46 29.83 -13.37
N LYS A 499 29.38 29.36 -12.52
CA LYS A 499 30.27 28.25 -12.82
C LYS A 499 29.45 26.97 -13.03
N PRO A 500 29.81 26.11 -14.01
CA PRO A 500 29.12 24.85 -14.23
C PRO A 500 29.33 23.90 -13.05
N MET A 501 28.26 23.19 -12.66
CA MET A 501 28.28 22.12 -11.70
C MET A 501 29.00 20.88 -12.26
N PRO A 502 29.70 20.10 -11.46
CA PRO A 502 30.35 18.88 -11.92
C PRO A 502 29.35 17.80 -12.32
N GLU A 503 29.65 17.12 -13.44
CA GLU A 503 28.91 15.95 -13.95
C GLU A 503 28.85 14.84 -12.89
N TRP A 504 27.66 14.35 -12.67
CA TRP A 504 27.40 13.20 -11.77
C TRP A 504 27.46 11.93 -12.58
N SER A 505 28.51 11.13 -12.37
CA SER A 505 28.53 9.71 -12.68
C SER A 505 28.03 8.95 -11.46
N LEU A 506 26.92 8.24 -11.63
CA LEU A 506 26.40 7.26 -10.67
C LEU A 506 27.31 6.01 -10.68
N PRO A 507 27.55 5.39 -9.52
CA PRO A 507 28.15 4.06 -9.45
C PRO A 507 27.17 2.97 -9.85
#